data_9a316461b9267f77dfe6ce2e9f743f4c
#
_entry.id   9a316461b9267f77dfe6ce2e9f743f4c
#
_cell.length_a   1.000
_cell.length_b   1.000
_cell.length_c   1.000
_cell.angle_alpha   90.00
_cell.angle_beta   90.00
_cell.angle_gamma   90.00
#
_symmetry.space_group_name_H-M   'P 1'
#
loop_
_entity.id
_entity.type
_entity.pdbx_description
1 polymer ?
#
loop_
_entity_poly.entity_id
_entity_poly.type
_entity_poly.pdbx_seq_one_letter_code
_entity_poly.pdbx_strand_id
1 'polypeptide(L)'
;MTSHDDQSGRFKFAAQQARQSLDQARHYFDRAGEGNPYIKKIGGAFGGFRRFCNKYLPGGERTFWIALGLVLLVLFVRAILPNPNAATGGRGGDFNAPQPVGVAAAKVGDIDITRDAQGAVTPLSTVTVRPQVSGQLVRVGFTEGQMVKAGDLLAQIDPRPYQAALDQARGQHARDQASLNNAQLDLKRDQALYAAQATSQQTLDTQMALVKQEQGVVMSDRANIESAAINLGYTRITSPITGRAGIRQVDVGNFISAGQTAGIVVVTQLQPMSVLFAVPEDDIADIMARLNAGAELEADAYNHDQTIKLATGKLSAMDSAIDPTTGTVKLRALFDNSDGILFPAQFVNIRLLVNTLHDQIVVPSAAIQRGSQGIFVYVVKPDNTVAMRTVIPGHQQGDLVAIAKGLNADETVVVDGGDRLRDGMSVTIPSGQKVDAKAVAAQNATALPASGTDARAARRAKMMKICGEDIKKYCSGKEGFTVFQCMREKVDSLSTACQAAMKSSGGHRGGGGGIGGMPH
;
A
#
# COMPACT_ATOMS: atom_id res chain seq x y z
N MET A 1 -57.12 22.70 -37.52
CA MET A 1 -56.73 21.86 -38.69
C MET A 1 -55.21 21.64 -38.64
N THR A 2 -54.73 20.65 -37.86
CA THR A 2 -53.36 20.08 -37.95
C THR A 2 -53.23 18.99 -36.87
N SER A 3 -53.79 17.80 -37.12
CA SER A 3 -53.64 16.69 -36.15
C SER A 3 -53.77 15.30 -36.81
N HIS A 4 -53.66 15.18 -38.13
CA HIS A 4 -53.87 13.88 -38.79
C HIS A 4 -52.62 13.29 -39.49
N ASP A 5 -51.52 14.03 -39.61
CA ASP A 5 -50.31 13.57 -40.33
C ASP A 5 -49.22 12.89 -39.46
N ASP A 6 -49.30 13.01 -38.15
CA ASP A 6 -48.27 12.48 -37.25
C ASP A 6 -48.45 10.99 -36.89
N GLN A 7 -49.61 10.40 -37.08
CA GLN A 7 -49.85 8.98 -36.83
C GLN A 7 -49.37 8.04 -37.94
N SER A 8 -49.39 8.50 -39.21
CA SER A 8 -48.95 7.66 -40.32
C SER A 8 -47.41 7.49 -40.38
N GLY A 9 -46.66 8.48 -39.88
CA GLY A 9 -45.18 8.42 -39.75
C GLY A 9 -44.69 7.43 -38.71
N ARG A 10 -45.36 7.39 -37.56
CA ARG A 10 -45.00 6.48 -36.44
C ARG A 10 -45.28 5.01 -36.78
N PHE A 11 -46.33 4.71 -37.53
CA PHE A 11 -46.61 3.32 -37.96
C PHE A 11 -45.62 2.81 -39.01
N LYS A 12 -45.13 3.65 -39.90
CA LYS A 12 -44.12 3.27 -40.87
C LYS A 12 -42.75 3.04 -40.21
N PHE A 13 -42.39 3.86 -39.21
CA PHE A 13 -41.15 3.73 -38.47
C PHE A 13 -41.12 2.46 -37.59
N ALA A 14 -42.23 2.15 -36.89
CA ALA A 14 -42.36 0.93 -36.10
C ALA A 14 -42.32 -0.35 -36.95
N ALA A 15 -42.93 -0.32 -38.17
CA ALA A 15 -42.87 -1.45 -39.09
C ALA A 15 -41.48 -1.67 -39.69
N GLN A 16 -40.69 -0.61 -39.85
CA GLN A 16 -39.32 -0.71 -40.33
C GLN A 16 -38.36 -1.22 -39.24
N GLN A 17 -38.54 -0.81 -37.98
CA GLN A 17 -37.81 -1.32 -36.83
C GLN A 17 -38.09 -2.80 -36.56
N ALA A 18 -39.39 -3.21 -36.71
CA ALA A 18 -39.78 -4.63 -36.56
C ALA A 18 -39.19 -5.51 -37.67
N ARG A 19 -39.02 -4.99 -38.89
CA ARG A 19 -38.33 -5.74 -39.95
C ARG A 19 -36.82 -5.88 -39.70
N GLN A 20 -36.15 -4.85 -39.21
CA GLN A 20 -34.74 -4.89 -38.88
C GLN A 20 -34.45 -5.85 -37.72
N SER A 21 -35.29 -5.90 -36.69
CA SER A 21 -35.16 -6.86 -35.59
C SER A 21 -35.41 -8.32 -36.00
N LEU A 22 -36.35 -8.54 -36.95
CA LEU A 22 -36.57 -9.87 -37.53
C LEU A 22 -35.41 -10.36 -38.40
N ASP A 23 -34.78 -9.48 -39.17
CA ASP A 23 -33.61 -9.82 -39.96
C ASP A 23 -32.37 -10.07 -39.07
N GLN A 24 -32.20 -9.32 -37.99
CA GLN A 24 -31.15 -9.61 -36.97
C GLN A 24 -31.37 -10.95 -36.25
N ALA A 25 -32.63 -11.26 -35.90
CA ALA A 25 -32.97 -12.55 -35.31
C ALA A 25 -32.74 -13.71 -36.28
N ARG A 26 -33.01 -13.52 -37.58
CA ARG A 26 -32.72 -14.52 -38.61
C ARG A 26 -31.25 -14.78 -38.80
N HIS A 27 -30.41 -13.74 -38.80
CA HIS A 27 -28.96 -13.88 -38.83
C HIS A 27 -28.38 -14.55 -37.57
N TYR A 28 -29.03 -14.36 -36.42
CA TYR A 28 -28.60 -15.01 -35.17
C TYR A 28 -28.96 -16.51 -35.18
N PHE A 29 -30.13 -16.90 -35.74
CA PHE A 29 -30.54 -18.29 -35.88
C PHE A 29 -29.73 -19.05 -36.93
N ASP A 30 -29.37 -18.43 -38.04
CA ASP A 30 -28.52 -19.06 -39.06
C ASP A 30 -27.10 -19.30 -38.54
N ARG A 31 -26.56 -18.39 -37.73
CA ARG A 31 -25.23 -18.52 -37.10
C ARG A 31 -25.20 -19.53 -35.95
N ALA A 32 -26.31 -19.70 -35.21
CA ALA A 32 -26.46 -20.69 -34.15
C ALA A 32 -26.70 -22.12 -34.68
N GLY A 33 -27.12 -22.25 -35.92
CA GLY A 33 -27.43 -23.55 -36.56
C GLY A 33 -26.19 -24.31 -37.07
N GLU A 34 -25.04 -23.66 -37.22
CA GLU A 34 -23.85 -24.33 -37.76
C GLU A 34 -23.07 -25.20 -36.75
N GLY A 35 -23.41 -25.11 -35.45
CA GLY A 35 -22.67 -25.84 -34.38
C GLY A 35 -23.42 -26.92 -33.63
N ASN A 36 -24.73 -27.19 -33.89
CA ASN A 36 -25.49 -28.11 -33.05
C ASN A 36 -26.17 -29.21 -33.86
N PRO A 37 -25.73 -30.50 -33.75
CA PRO A 37 -26.27 -31.65 -34.55
C PRO A 37 -27.74 -31.96 -34.25
N TYR A 38 -28.32 -31.48 -33.15
CA TYR A 38 -29.71 -31.72 -32.81
C TYR A 38 -30.71 -30.88 -33.63
N ILE A 39 -30.35 -29.66 -34.00
CA ILE A 39 -31.24 -28.77 -34.79
C ILE A 39 -31.38 -29.25 -36.23
N LYS A 40 -30.31 -29.84 -36.80
CA LYS A 40 -30.34 -30.43 -38.16
C LYS A 40 -31.23 -31.66 -38.24
N LYS A 41 -31.40 -32.44 -37.16
CA LYS A 41 -32.26 -33.62 -37.10
C LYS A 41 -33.75 -33.27 -37.03
N ILE A 42 -34.13 -32.16 -36.38
CA ILE A 42 -35.53 -31.73 -36.26
C ILE A 42 -36.06 -31.16 -37.58
N GLY A 43 -35.23 -30.39 -38.32
CA GLY A 43 -35.58 -29.84 -39.64
C GLY A 43 -35.79 -30.95 -40.69
N GLY A 44 -35.03 -32.04 -40.65
CA GLY A 44 -35.17 -33.19 -41.54
C GLY A 44 -36.47 -34.02 -41.30
N ALA A 45 -36.88 -34.18 -40.05
CA ALA A 45 -38.09 -34.88 -39.67
C ALA A 45 -39.38 -34.14 -40.10
N PHE A 46 -39.39 -32.82 -40.01
CA PHE A 46 -40.51 -31.97 -40.43
C PHE A 46 -40.70 -31.97 -41.96
N GLY A 47 -39.60 -31.92 -42.72
CA GLY A 47 -39.64 -32.00 -44.18
C GLY A 47 -40.09 -33.36 -44.74
N GLY A 48 -39.78 -34.44 -44.03
CA GLY A 48 -40.26 -35.81 -44.34
C GLY A 48 -41.71 -36.00 -44.07
N PHE A 49 -42.21 -35.51 -42.96
CA PHE A 49 -43.63 -35.62 -42.56
C PHE A 49 -44.54 -34.78 -43.44
N ARG A 50 -44.13 -33.60 -43.88
CA ARG A 50 -44.89 -32.77 -44.84
C ARG A 50 -45.03 -33.45 -46.21
N ARG A 51 -44.00 -34.17 -46.71
CA ARG A 51 -44.06 -34.95 -47.95
C ARG A 51 -44.94 -36.18 -47.83
N PHE A 52 -44.99 -36.84 -46.68
CA PHE A 52 -45.85 -37.95 -46.39
C PHE A 52 -47.34 -37.55 -46.35
N CYS A 53 -47.69 -36.45 -45.70
CA CYS A 53 -49.08 -35.95 -45.64
C CYS A 53 -49.62 -35.52 -47.01
N ASN A 54 -48.78 -34.92 -47.89
CA ASN A 54 -49.20 -34.51 -49.23
C ASN A 54 -49.43 -35.69 -50.20
N LYS A 55 -48.89 -36.89 -49.90
CA LYS A 55 -49.00 -38.09 -50.74
C LYS A 55 -50.15 -39.01 -50.40
N TYR A 56 -50.67 -38.99 -49.15
CA TYR A 56 -51.62 -39.96 -48.64
C TYR A 56 -52.96 -39.44 -48.11
N LEU A 57 -53.15 -38.09 -48.03
CA LEU A 57 -54.40 -37.50 -47.49
C LEU A 57 -55.11 -36.65 -48.55
N PRO A 58 -56.39 -36.95 -48.89
CA PRO A 58 -57.17 -36.12 -49.80
C PRO A 58 -57.56 -34.78 -49.11
N GLY A 59 -57.01 -33.67 -49.59
CA GLY A 59 -57.31 -32.35 -49.07
C GLY A 59 -56.10 -31.43 -48.83
N GLY A 60 -54.89 -31.92 -49.11
CA GLY A 60 -53.66 -31.11 -49.18
C GLY A 60 -53.33 -30.33 -47.89
N GLU A 61 -52.89 -29.10 -48.06
CA GLU A 61 -52.38 -28.23 -46.99
C GLU A 61 -53.41 -27.92 -45.86
N ARG A 62 -54.70 -27.96 -46.13
CA ARG A 62 -55.76 -27.67 -45.13
C ARG A 62 -55.86 -28.77 -44.08
N THR A 63 -55.74 -30.04 -44.48
CA THR A 63 -55.83 -31.21 -43.55
C THR A 63 -54.60 -31.29 -42.66
N PHE A 64 -53.42 -30.86 -43.14
CA PHE A 64 -52.19 -30.75 -42.33
C PHE A 64 -52.34 -29.75 -41.19
N TRP A 65 -52.84 -28.53 -41.47
CA TRP A 65 -53.04 -27.51 -40.45
C TRP A 65 -54.14 -27.88 -39.42
N ILE A 66 -55.17 -28.59 -39.84
CA ILE A 66 -56.21 -29.12 -38.92
C ILE A 66 -55.63 -30.21 -38.03
N ALA A 67 -54.83 -31.15 -38.56
CA ALA A 67 -54.20 -32.18 -37.78
C ALA A 67 -53.14 -31.62 -36.79
N LEU A 68 -52.35 -30.63 -37.23
CA LEU A 68 -51.39 -29.93 -36.35
C LEU A 68 -52.10 -29.18 -35.24
N GLY A 69 -53.20 -28.51 -35.58
CA GLY A 69 -54.06 -27.79 -34.60
C GLY A 69 -54.67 -28.71 -33.56
N LEU A 70 -55.13 -29.91 -33.98
CA LEU A 70 -55.66 -30.93 -33.07
C LEU A 70 -54.59 -31.53 -32.15
N VAL A 71 -53.38 -31.78 -32.65
CA VAL A 71 -52.23 -32.26 -31.83
C VAL A 71 -51.84 -31.17 -30.82
N LEU A 72 -51.76 -29.91 -31.23
CA LEU A 72 -51.46 -28.79 -30.32
C LEU A 72 -52.59 -28.58 -29.30
N LEU A 73 -53.84 -28.75 -29.69
CA LEU A 73 -54.99 -28.69 -28.77
C LEU A 73 -54.93 -29.81 -27.73
N VAL A 74 -54.61 -31.05 -28.14
CA VAL A 74 -54.44 -32.20 -27.22
C VAL A 74 -53.27 -32.01 -26.27
N LEU A 75 -52.15 -31.46 -26.76
CA LEU A 75 -51.01 -31.13 -25.91
C LEU A 75 -51.34 -29.98 -24.95
N PHE A 76 -52.12 -28.99 -25.39
CA PHE A 76 -52.57 -27.87 -24.56
C PHE A 76 -53.57 -28.31 -23.48
N VAL A 77 -54.55 -29.16 -23.85
CA VAL A 77 -55.50 -29.76 -22.90
C VAL A 77 -54.78 -30.66 -21.90
N ARG A 78 -53.74 -31.40 -22.35
CA ARG A 78 -52.93 -32.24 -21.47
C ARG A 78 -52.01 -31.43 -20.53
N ALA A 79 -51.64 -30.22 -20.91
CA ALA A 79 -50.88 -29.28 -20.08
C ALA A 79 -51.76 -28.55 -19.03
N ILE A 80 -53.09 -28.44 -19.31
CA ILE A 80 -54.06 -27.78 -18.41
C ILE A 80 -54.75 -28.76 -17.46
N LEU A 81 -54.90 -30.04 -17.86
CA LEU A 81 -55.48 -31.07 -16.97
C LEU A 81 -54.46 -31.43 -15.89
N PRO A 82 -54.80 -31.31 -14.62
CA PRO A 82 -53.90 -31.72 -13.53
C PRO A 82 -53.64 -33.24 -13.64
N ASN A 83 -52.36 -33.60 -13.67
CA ASN A 83 -51.92 -34.97 -13.79
C ASN A 83 -52.30 -35.73 -12.49
N PRO A 84 -53.22 -36.71 -12.50
CA PRO A 84 -53.69 -37.36 -11.28
C PRO A 84 -52.61 -38.24 -10.59
N ASN A 85 -51.41 -38.34 -11.18
CA ASN A 85 -50.27 -39.10 -10.62
C ASN A 85 -49.13 -38.21 -10.15
N ALA A 86 -49.32 -36.89 -10.02
CA ALA A 86 -48.43 -36.06 -9.22
C ALA A 86 -48.71 -36.44 -7.75
N ALA A 87 -48.11 -37.54 -7.31
CA ALA A 87 -47.97 -37.82 -5.90
C ALA A 87 -47.40 -36.57 -5.26
N THR A 88 -48.19 -35.96 -4.43
CA THR A 88 -47.86 -34.89 -3.52
C THR A 88 -46.65 -35.26 -2.66
N GLY A 89 -45.46 -35.20 -3.25
CA GLY A 89 -44.22 -35.01 -2.53
C GLY A 89 -44.16 -33.54 -2.12
N GLY A 90 -45.14 -33.10 -1.37
CA GLY A 90 -45.06 -31.85 -0.60
C GLY A 90 -43.93 -32.01 0.40
N ARG A 91 -42.74 -31.53 0.02
CA ARG A 91 -41.75 -31.05 0.98
C ARG A 91 -42.38 -29.82 1.65
N GLY A 92 -43.40 -30.06 2.45
CA GLY A 92 -43.66 -29.23 3.59
C GLY A 92 -42.44 -29.38 4.48
N GLY A 93 -41.43 -28.55 4.26
CA GLY A 93 -40.36 -28.42 5.24
C GLY A 93 -41.06 -28.07 6.54
N ASP A 94 -40.90 -28.93 7.54
CA ASP A 94 -41.30 -28.63 8.91
C ASP A 94 -40.60 -27.31 9.25
N PHE A 95 -41.34 -26.19 9.17
CA PHE A 95 -40.83 -24.86 9.53
C PHE A 95 -40.43 -24.81 11.01
N ASN A 96 -40.66 -25.85 11.77
CA ASN A 96 -40.29 -26.01 13.17
C ASN A 96 -39.09 -26.97 13.38
N ALA A 97 -38.49 -27.52 12.32
CA ALA A 97 -37.28 -28.32 12.50
C ALA A 97 -36.14 -27.42 13.03
N PRO A 98 -35.46 -27.86 14.11
CA PRO A 98 -34.34 -27.07 14.67
C PRO A 98 -33.29 -26.82 13.59
N GLN A 99 -32.98 -25.54 13.34
CA GLN A 99 -32.00 -25.15 12.32
C GLN A 99 -30.57 -25.24 12.90
N PRO A 100 -29.63 -25.85 12.19
CA PRO A 100 -28.23 -25.83 12.61
C PRO A 100 -27.65 -24.43 12.48
N VAL A 101 -27.05 -23.91 13.55
CA VAL A 101 -26.46 -22.58 13.59
C VAL A 101 -25.06 -22.60 14.20
N GLY A 102 -24.16 -21.78 13.64
CA GLY A 102 -22.90 -21.45 14.28
C GLY A 102 -23.11 -20.34 15.31
N VAL A 103 -22.49 -20.49 16.47
CA VAL A 103 -22.66 -19.54 17.57
C VAL A 103 -21.33 -19.04 18.12
N ALA A 104 -21.31 -17.81 18.63
CA ALA A 104 -20.21 -17.25 19.39
C ALA A 104 -20.73 -16.60 20.68
N ALA A 105 -19.91 -16.57 21.72
CA ALA A 105 -20.24 -15.84 22.93
C ALA A 105 -19.88 -14.36 22.78
N ALA A 106 -20.75 -13.46 23.21
CA ALA A 106 -20.44 -12.06 23.42
C ALA A 106 -19.43 -11.95 24.56
N LYS A 107 -18.25 -11.42 24.30
CA LYS A 107 -17.17 -11.30 25.30
C LYS A 107 -16.93 -9.85 25.65
N VAL A 108 -16.47 -9.59 26.87
CA VAL A 108 -15.90 -8.29 27.22
C VAL A 108 -14.47 -8.25 26.66
N GLY A 109 -14.14 -7.19 25.97
CA GLY A 109 -12.82 -7.02 25.38
C GLY A 109 -12.55 -5.57 24.98
N ASP A 110 -11.31 -5.29 24.67
CA ASP A 110 -10.88 -3.98 24.21
C ASP A 110 -11.00 -3.88 22.69
N ILE A 111 -11.40 -2.71 22.21
CA ILE A 111 -11.46 -2.37 20.79
C ILE A 111 -10.62 -1.14 20.53
N ASP A 112 -9.64 -1.29 19.64
CA ASP A 112 -8.80 -0.21 19.19
C ASP A 112 -9.50 0.58 18.09
N ILE A 113 -9.55 1.89 18.28
CA ILE A 113 -9.97 2.85 17.26
C ILE A 113 -8.72 3.23 16.47
N THR A 114 -8.58 2.66 15.31
CA THR A 114 -7.45 2.94 14.42
C THR A 114 -7.88 3.75 13.20
N ARG A 115 -6.93 4.53 12.65
CA ARG A 115 -7.07 5.21 11.36
C ARG A 115 -5.97 4.74 10.44
N ASP A 116 -6.37 4.17 9.33
CA ASP A 116 -5.45 3.69 8.30
C ASP A 116 -5.24 4.80 7.27
N ALA A 117 -3.98 5.09 6.95
CA ALA A 117 -3.60 6.10 5.97
C ALA A 117 -2.36 5.65 5.19
N GLN A 118 -2.27 6.03 3.93
CA GLN A 118 -1.05 5.84 3.16
C GLN A 118 -0.08 6.99 3.42
N GLY A 119 1.18 6.66 3.69
CA GLY A 119 2.24 7.62 3.95
C GLY A 119 3.48 7.39 3.13
N ALA A 120 4.33 8.42 3.08
CA ALA A 120 5.65 8.36 2.49
C ALA A 120 6.71 8.54 3.57
N VAL A 121 7.70 7.67 3.56
CA VAL A 121 8.85 7.75 4.47
C VAL A 121 9.72 8.94 4.05
N THR A 122 9.95 9.86 4.97
CA THR A 122 10.74 11.07 4.75
C THR A 122 11.85 11.17 5.79
N PRO A 123 13.08 11.46 5.39
CA PRO A 123 14.15 11.73 6.35
C PRO A 123 13.85 13.03 7.11
N LEU A 124 14.28 13.12 8.36
CA LEU A 124 14.16 14.37 9.13
C LEU A 124 15.05 15.46 8.57
N SER A 125 16.22 15.10 8.06
CA SER A 125 17.16 16.03 7.47
C SER A 125 17.84 15.41 6.25
N THR A 126 17.90 16.20 5.19
CA THR A 126 18.67 15.91 3.98
C THR A 126 19.45 17.15 3.61
N VAL A 127 20.77 17.04 3.57
CA VAL A 127 21.65 18.16 3.29
C VAL A 127 22.50 17.89 2.06
N THR A 128 22.39 18.76 1.06
CA THR A 128 23.32 18.79 -0.06
C THR A 128 24.57 19.54 0.37
N VAL A 129 25.67 18.83 0.53
CA VAL A 129 26.94 19.40 0.95
C VAL A 129 27.57 20.14 -0.24
N ARG A 130 27.75 21.46 -0.10
CA ARG A 130 28.27 22.33 -1.15
C ARG A 130 29.60 22.96 -0.73
N PRO A 131 30.55 23.18 -1.68
CA PRO A 131 31.77 23.92 -1.39
C PRO A 131 31.44 25.40 -1.13
N GLN A 132 32.08 25.96 -0.14
CA GLN A 132 31.97 27.41 0.17
C GLN A 132 33.10 28.22 -0.48
N VAL A 133 34.18 27.55 -0.88
CA VAL A 133 35.33 28.14 -1.59
C VAL A 133 35.62 27.35 -2.84
N SER A 134 36.22 27.96 -3.84
CA SER A 134 36.52 27.36 -5.14
C SER A 134 37.93 26.75 -5.13
N GLY A 135 38.14 25.68 -5.89
CA GLY A 135 39.47 25.09 -6.05
C GLY A 135 39.42 23.66 -6.56
N GLN A 136 40.60 23.07 -6.72
CA GLN A 136 40.71 21.68 -7.17
C GLN A 136 40.43 20.72 -6.00
N LEU A 137 39.61 19.70 -6.25
CA LEU A 137 39.34 18.63 -5.31
C LEU A 137 40.52 17.67 -5.24
N VAL A 138 41.22 17.61 -4.10
CA VAL A 138 42.41 16.80 -3.94
C VAL A 138 42.14 15.47 -3.25
N ARG A 139 41.06 15.37 -2.49
CA ARG A 139 40.70 14.17 -1.75
C ARG A 139 39.20 14.08 -1.50
N VAL A 140 38.66 12.85 -1.62
CA VAL A 140 37.35 12.45 -1.11
C VAL A 140 37.57 11.52 0.07
N GLY A 141 36.93 11.80 1.21
CA GLY A 141 37.16 11.13 2.50
C GLY A 141 36.09 10.11 2.87
N PHE A 142 35.11 9.81 2.00
CA PHE A 142 34.02 8.86 2.26
C PHE A 142 33.87 7.86 1.11
N THR A 143 33.22 6.74 1.39
CA THR A 143 32.73 5.79 0.39
C THR A 143 31.24 6.04 0.15
N GLU A 144 30.78 5.88 -1.09
CA GLU A 144 29.35 6.01 -1.44
C GLU A 144 28.50 5.03 -0.64
N GLY A 145 27.39 5.51 -0.09
CA GLY A 145 26.52 4.69 0.77
C GLY A 145 27.00 4.52 2.22
N GLN A 146 28.17 5.05 2.58
CA GLN A 146 28.72 4.95 3.95
C GLN A 146 27.93 5.82 4.93
N MET A 147 27.79 5.34 6.17
CA MET A 147 27.34 6.16 7.30
C MET A 147 28.47 7.10 7.72
N VAL A 148 28.19 8.38 7.77
CA VAL A 148 29.09 9.45 8.21
C VAL A 148 28.50 10.18 9.42
N LYS A 149 29.38 10.64 10.31
CA LYS A 149 29.00 11.45 11.48
C LYS A 149 29.15 12.93 11.15
N ALA A 150 28.40 13.75 11.88
CA ALA A 150 28.61 15.20 11.85
C ALA A 150 30.09 15.52 12.19
N GLY A 151 30.76 16.33 11.34
CA GLY A 151 32.18 16.67 11.45
C GLY A 151 33.13 15.77 10.66
N ASP A 152 32.70 14.60 10.16
CA ASP A 152 33.54 13.73 9.34
C ASP A 152 33.94 14.39 8.03
N LEU A 153 35.20 14.19 7.62
CA LEU A 153 35.74 14.74 6.38
C LEU A 153 35.08 14.07 5.17
N LEU A 154 34.37 14.86 4.38
CA LEU A 154 33.78 14.39 3.12
C LEU A 154 34.69 14.70 1.92
N ALA A 155 35.30 15.88 1.89
CA ALA A 155 36.13 16.29 0.77
C ALA A 155 37.16 17.33 1.20
N GLN A 156 38.27 17.38 0.46
CA GLN A 156 39.32 18.36 0.68
C GLN A 156 39.62 19.09 -0.63
N ILE A 157 39.45 20.40 -0.63
CA ILE A 157 39.93 21.31 -1.67
C ILE A 157 41.41 21.58 -1.42
N ASP A 158 42.21 21.88 -2.46
CA ASP A 158 43.59 22.23 -2.34
C ASP A 158 43.78 23.41 -1.36
N PRO A 159 44.37 23.19 -0.16
CA PRO A 159 44.47 24.24 0.85
C PRO A 159 45.62 25.22 0.59
N ARG A 160 46.56 24.90 -0.32
CA ARG A 160 47.82 25.65 -0.50
C ARG A 160 47.61 27.13 -0.84
N PRO A 161 46.68 27.52 -1.78
CA PRO A 161 46.42 28.92 -2.07
C PRO A 161 45.87 29.67 -0.85
N TYR A 162 44.99 29.03 -0.09
CA TYR A 162 44.34 29.59 1.09
C TYR A 162 45.33 29.70 2.27
N GLN A 163 46.23 28.72 2.42
CA GLN A 163 47.30 28.78 3.40
C GLN A 163 48.25 29.93 3.09
N ALA A 164 48.67 30.11 1.83
CA ALA A 164 49.50 31.21 1.40
C ALA A 164 48.87 32.61 1.67
N ALA A 165 47.53 32.72 1.41
CA ALA A 165 46.78 33.95 1.72
C ALA A 165 46.75 34.25 3.24
N LEU A 166 46.58 33.22 4.08
CA LEU A 166 46.61 33.36 5.54
C LEU A 166 48.00 33.78 6.01
N ASP A 167 49.07 33.19 5.47
CA ASP A 167 50.44 33.55 5.84
C ASP A 167 50.81 34.95 5.37
N GLN A 168 50.30 35.41 4.20
CA GLN A 168 50.41 36.79 3.74
C GLN A 168 49.76 37.77 4.72
N ALA A 169 48.49 37.49 5.14
CA ALA A 169 47.78 38.32 6.11
C ALA A 169 48.50 38.41 7.46
N ARG A 170 49.07 37.28 7.93
CA ARG A 170 49.88 37.25 9.15
C ARG A 170 51.15 38.07 9.03
N GLY A 171 51.86 38.02 7.86
CA GLY A 171 53.02 38.83 7.60
C GLY A 171 52.72 40.33 7.61
N GLN A 172 51.57 40.72 7.02
CA GLN A 172 51.10 42.11 7.05
C GLN A 172 50.83 42.60 8.48
N HIS A 173 50.09 41.83 9.27
CA HIS A 173 49.81 42.12 10.67
C HIS A 173 51.10 42.25 11.50
N ALA A 174 52.08 41.37 11.29
CA ALA A 174 53.36 41.44 12.02
C ALA A 174 54.12 42.73 11.71
N ARG A 175 54.11 43.19 10.43
CA ARG A 175 54.72 44.46 10.02
C ARG A 175 54.01 45.65 10.69
N ASP A 176 52.68 45.68 10.62
CA ASP A 176 51.91 46.84 11.10
C ASP A 176 51.83 46.85 12.64
N GLN A 177 51.89 45.69 13.28
CA GLN A 177 52.09 45.58 14.74
C GLN A 177 53.46 46.18 15.18
N ALA A 178 54.52 46.00 14.37
CA ALA A 178 55.80 46.60 14.64
C ALA A 178 55.76 48.15 14.50
N SER A 179 55.04 48.65 13.48
CA SER A 179 54.75 50.07 13.30
C SER A 179 54.02 50.70 14.50
N LEU A 180 52.97 50.00 14.97
CA LEU A 180 52.23 50.40 16.17
C LEU A 180 53.12 50.47 17.40
N ASN A 181 53.98 49.43 17.59
CA ASN A 181 54.89 49.41 18.71
C ASN A 181 55.89 50.55 18.68
N ASN A 182 56.41 50.92 17.49
CA ASN A 182 57.29 52.09 17.33
C ASN A 182 56.53 53.38 17.66
N ALA A 183 55.32 53.58 17.09
CA ALA A 183 54.49 54.77 17.39
C ALA A 183 54.19 54.90 18.89
N GLN A 184 53.95 53.80 19.59
CA GLN A 184 53.77 53.75 21.06
C GLN A 184 55.03 54.12 21.84
N LEU A 185 56.20 53.69 21.38
CA LEU A 185 57.49 54.07 21.99
C LEU A 185 57.76 55.59 21.80
N ASP A 186 57.47 56.10 20.59
CA ASP A 186 57.60 57.53 20.30
C ASP A 186 56.62 58.33 21.14
N LEU A 187 55.36 57.90 21.27
CA LEU A 187 54.38 58.56 22.15
C LEU A 187 54.87 58.63 23.60
N LYS A 188 55.48 57.58 24.14
CA LYS A 188 56.05 57.56 25.48
C LYS A 188 57.20 58.60 25.63
N ARG A 189 58.03 58.72 24.59
CA ARG A 189 59.11 59.75 24.59
C ARG A 189 58.51 61.15 24.56
N ASP A 190 57.52 61.42 23.67
CA ASP A 190 56.88 62.71 23.56
C ASP A 190 56.10 63.07 24.83
N GLN A 191 55.47 62.12 25.51
CA GLN A 191 54.89 62.36 26.84
C GLN A 191 55.90 62.79 27.90
N ALA A 192 57.06 62.13 27.91
CA ALA A 192 58.12 62.50 28.83
C ALA A 192 58.71 63.90 28.52
N LEU A 193 58.90 64.20 27.23
CA LEU A 193 59.37 65.52 26.78
C LEU A 193 58.34 66.66 27.07
N TYR A 194 57.08 66.37 26.90
CA TYR A 194 56.01 67.31 27.23
C TYR A 194 55.95 67.55 28.73
N ALA A 195 56.05 66.53 29.56
CA ALA A 195 56.16 66.71 31.03
C ALA A 195 57.36 67.53 31.45
N ALA A 196 58.48 67.47 30.70
CA ALA A 196 59.66 68.24 30.87
C ALA A 196 59.57 69.64 30.20
N GLN A 197 58.44 70.01 29.62
CA GLN A 197 58.22 71.26 28.86
C GLN A 197 59.14 71.44 27.63
N ALA A 198 59.65 70.31 27.07
CA ALA A 198 60.62 70.32 25.96
C ALA A 198 59.93 70.07 24.56
N THR A 199 58.63 69.92 24.52
CA THR A 199 57.88 69.80 23.27
C THR A 199 56.50 70.46 23.35
N SER A 200 55.83 70.65 22.20
CA SER A 200 54.51 71.31 22.13
C SER A 200 53.39 70.28 22.37
N GLN A 201 52.23 70.77 22.86
CA GLN A 201 51.04 69.91 22.97
C GLN A 201 50.57 69.38 21.61
N GLN A 202 50.70 70.20 20.56
CA GLN A 202 50.34 69.77 19.19
C GLN A 202 51.13 68.53 18.74
N THR A 203 52.44 68.45 19.09
CA THR A 203 53.27 67.27 18.77
C THR A 203 52.73 66.01 19.49
N LEU A 204 52.43 66.15 20.78
CA LEU A 204 51.90 65.09 21.58
C LEU A 204 50.54 64.60 21.03
N ASP A 205 49.63 65.53 20.71
CA ASP A 205 48.31 65.22 20.16
C ASP A 205 48.42 64.49 18.80
N THR A 206 49.38 64.95 17.95
CA THR A 206 49.66 64.28 16.66
C THR A 206 50.14 62.86 16.85
N GLN A 207 51.08 62.66 17.80
CA GLN A 207 51.56 61.28 18.08
C GLN A 207 50.50 60.42 18.70
N MET A 208 49.60 60.92 19.56
CA MET A 208 48.46 60.21 20.07
C MET A 208 47.48 59.77 18.94
N ALA A 209 47.26 60.71 17.98
CA ALA A 209 46.44 60.41 16.82
C ALA A 209 47.06 59.34 15.94
N LEU A 210 48.39 59.36 15.73
CA LEU A 210 49.11 58.31 14.98
C LEU A 210 49.00 56.91 15.65
N VAL A 211 49.18 56.88 16.97
CA VAL A 211 49.00 55.57 17.70
C VAL A 211 47.56 55.01 17.50
N LYS A 212 46.55 55.89 17.57
CA LYS A 212 45.16 55.46 17.31
C LYS A 212 44.95 54.97 15.87
N GLN A 213 45.57 55.62 14.90
CA GLN A 213 45.56 55.26 13.51
C GLN A 213 46.18 53.87 13.34
N GLU A 214 47.37 53.61 13.86
CA GLU A 214 48.07 52.32 13.79
C GLU A 214 47.34 51.24 14.54
N GLN A 215 46.64 51.56 15.64
CA GLN A 215 45.73 50.60 16.31
C GLN A 215 44.56 50.17 15.39
N GLY A 216 44.01 51.11 14.62
CA GLY A 216 42.98 50.83 13.64
C GLY A 216 43.48 49.92 12.52
N VAL A 217 44.69 50.13 12.01
CA VAL A 217 45.35 49.29 11.00
C VAL A 217 45.53 47.87 11.51
N VAL A 218 46.11 47.68 12.71
CA VAL A 218 46.32 46.38 13.35
C VAL A 218 44.97 45.65 13.58
N MET A 219 43.91 46.40 13.92
CA MET A 219 42.57 45.81 14.08
C MET A 219 42.03 45.30 12.72
N SER A 220 42.22 46.05 11.63
CA SER A 220 41.87 45.63 10.27
C SER A 220 42.61 44.35 9.84
N ASP A 221 43.92 44.28 10.13
CA ASP A 221 44.73 43.13 9.80
C ASP A 221 44.30 41.87 10.56
N ARG A 222 43.88 41.99 11.81
CA ARG A 222 43.30 40.87 12.56
C ARG A 222 42.05 40.32 11.88
N ALA A 223 41.18 41.22 11.39
CA ALA A 223 40.00 40.82 10.63
C ALA A 223 40.36 40.13 9.31
N ASN A 224 41.43 40.57 8.62
CA ASN A 224 41.95 39.95 7.41
C ASN A 224 42.51 38.55 7.69
N ILE A 225 43.24 38.35 8.79
CA ILE A 225 43.74 37.03 9.23
C ILE A 225 42.56 36.09 9.51
N GLU A 226 41.54 36.55 10.23
CA GLU A 226 40.35 35.77 10.54
C GLU A 226 39.62 35.35 9.27
N SER A 227 39.41 36.25 8.33
CA SER A 227 38.81 35.99 7.03
C SER A 227 39.58 34.93 6.23
N ALA A 228 40.91 35.07 6.17
CA ALA A 228 41.77 34.09 5.50
C ALA A 228 41.75 32.69 6.20
N ALA A 229 41.71 32.67 7.54
CA ALA A 229 41.62 31.46 8.31
C ALA A 229 40.27 30.74 8.11
N ILE A 230 39.16 31.47 8.03
CA ILE A 230 37.83 30.95 7.72
C ILE A 230 37.83 30.32 6.32
N ASN A 231 38.37 31.00 5.31
CA ASN A 231 38.46 30.51 3.94
C ASN A 231 39.33 29.22 3.85
N LEU A 232 40.41 29.17 4.60
CA LEU A 232 41.22 27.95 4.74
C LEU A 232 40.41 26.82 5.40
N GLY A 233 39.63 27.14 6.43
CA GLY A 233 38.71 26.19 7.07
C GLY A 233 37.71 25.58 6.08
N TYR A 234 37.17 26.39 5.19
CA TYR A 234 36.22 25.96 4.16
C TYR A 234 36.82 25.04 3.10
N THR A 235 38.14 24.92 2.98
CA THR A 235 38.80 23.94 2.12
C THR A 235 38.59 22.52 2.64
N ARG A 236 38.32 22.35 3.93
CA ARG A 236 38.00 21.08 4.58
C ARG A 236 36.48 20.95 4.68
N ILE A 237 35.89 20.19 3.79
CA ILE A 237 34.44 20.02 3.69
C ILE A 237 34.03 18.83 4.55
N THR A 238 33.26 19.11 5.59
CA THR A 238 32.80 18.12 6.58
C THR A 238 31.27 17.92 6.48
N SER A 239 30.80 16.78 6.99
CA SER A 239 29.37 16.52 7.09
C SER A 239 28.72 17.41 8.16
N PRO A 240 27.65 18.15 7.85
CA PRO A 240 26.92 18.94 8.84
C PRO A 240 25.99 18.08 9.71
N ILE A 241 25.64 16.88 9.28
CA ILE A 241 24.72 15.95 9.96
C ILE A 241 25.28 14.55 9.99
N THR A 242 24.78 13.74 10.93
CA THR A 242 25.01 12.29 10.93
C THR A 242 23.99 11.63 10.00
N GLY A 243 24.45 10.81 9.04
CA GLY A 243 23.57 10.18 8.07
C GLY A 243 24.32 9.35 7.04
N ARG A 244 23.62 8.85 6.04
CA ARG A 244 24.20 8.12 4.93
C ARG A 244 24.63 9.08 3.83
N ALA A 245 25.89 8.99 3.40
CA ALA A 245 26.39 9.70 2.23
C ALA A 245 25.84 9.04 0.97
N GLY A 246 25.27 9.81 0.09
CA GLY A 246 24.77 9.37 -1.22
C GLY A 246 25.88 9.13 -2.23
N ILE A 247 25.52 9.12 -3.50
CA ILE A 247 26.45 9.03 -4.63
C ILE A 247 27.19 10.37 -4.75
N ARG A 248 28.50 10.33 -4.94
CA ARG A 248 29.31 11.55 -5.16
C ARG A 248 28.96 12.18 -6.50
N GLN A 249 28.93 13.51 -6.51
CA GLN A 249 28.63 14.29 -7.70
C GLN A 249 29.89 14.82 -8.41
N VAL A 250 31.07 14.65 -7.78
CA VAL A 250 32.34 15.19 -8.24
C VAL A 250 33.47 14.21 -7.96
N ASP A 251 34.48 14.20 -8.82
CA ASP A 251 35.66 13.35 -8.71
C ASP A 251 36.90 14.12 -8.26
N VAL A 252 37.85 13.38 -7.70
CA VAL A 252 39.18 13.92 -7.36
C VAL A 252 39.86 14.40 -8.64
N GLY A 253 40.46 15.60 -8.58
CA GLY A 253 41.06 16.28 -9.72
C GLY A 253 40.15 17.33 -10.37
N ASN A 254 38.84 17.25 -10.17
CA ASN A 254 37.90 18.26 -10.71
C ASN A 254 38.08 19.60 -10.00
N PHE A 255 37.91 20.69 -10.76
CA PHE A 255 37.78 22.02 -10.21
C PHE A 255 36.33 22.25 -9.80
N ILE A 256 36.10 22.60 -8.54
CA ILE A 256 34.78 22.89 -7.97
C ILE A 256 34.66 24.38 -7.64
N SER A 257 33.48 24.92 -7.88
CA SER A 257 33.21 26.35 -7.63
C SER A 257 32.33 26.53 -6.40
N ALA A 258 32.58 27.63 -5.67
CA ALA A 258 31.77 28.02 -4.52
C ALA A 258 30.29 28.09 -4.91
N GLY A 259 29.42 27.47 -4.08
CA GLY A 259 27.95 27.52 -4.28
C GLY A 259 27.41 26.73 -5.46
N GLN A 260 28.21 25.86 -6.14
CA GLN A 260 27.67 25.07 -7.26
C GLN A 260 26.45 24.24 -6.83
N THR A 261 25.44 24.21 -7.70
CA THR A 261 24.11 23.67 -7.38
C THR A 261 24.12 22.16 -7.11
N ALA A 262 24.91 21.40 -7.86
CA ALA A 262 24.98 19.93 -7.72
C ALA A 262 25.54 19.47 -6.36
N GLY A 263 26.38 20.31 -5.73
CA GLY A 263 27.07 19.92 -4.49
C GLY A 263 28.16 18.87 -4.71
N ILE A 264 28.65 18.29 -3.63
CA ILE A 264 29.65 17.22 -3.60
C ILE A 264 28.97 15.89 -3.37
N VAL A 265 28.09 15.86 -2.38
CA VAL A 265 27.31 14.69 -1.96
C VAL A 265 26.06 15.17 -1.21
N VAL A 266 25.03 14.35 -1.27
CA VAL A 266 23.83 14.51 -0.44
C VAL A 266 23.97 13.59 0.76
N VAL A 267 23.89 14.12 1.96
CA VAL A 267 23.85 13.34 3.21
C VAL A 267 22.43 13.32 3.74
N THR A 268 21.92 12.12 3.94
CA THR A 268 20.53 11.89 4.39
C THR A 268 20.54 11.22 5.76
N GLN A 269 19.84 11.80 6.71
CA GLN A 269 19.64 11.23 8.03
C GLN A 269 18.66 10.06 7.92
N LEU A 270 19.09 8.86 8.33
CA LEU A 270 18.26 7.65 8.31
C LEU A 270 17.72 7.25 9.68
N GLN A 271 18.23 7.84 10.74
CA GLN A 271 17.89 7.55 12.13
C GLN A 271 17.80 8.85 12.94
N PRO A 272 16.63 9.18 13.50
CA PRO A 272 15.33 8.58 13.22
C PRO A 272 14.78 8.97 11.83
N MET A 273 13.76 8.22 11.38
CA MET A 273 13.00 8.53 10.16
C MET A 273 11.62 9.08 10.52
N SER A 274 11.01 9.80 9.60
CA SER A 274 9.62 10.20 9.74
C SER A 274 8.77 9.65 8.61
N VAL A 275 7.49 9.44 8.88
CA VAL A 275 6.48 9.15 7.84
C VAL A 275 5.49 10.30 7.82
N LEU A 276 5.30 10.85 6.64
CA LEU A 276 4.29 11.86 6.38
C LEU A 276 3.08 11.18 5.74
N PHE A 277 1.90 11.31 6.35
CA PHE A 277 0.67 10.70 5.90
C PHE A 277 -0.51 11.67 6.09
N ALA A 278 -1.59 11.46 5.37
CA ALA A 278 -2.75 12.34 5.41
C ALA A 278 -3.97 11.61 5.97
N VAL A 279 -4.71 12.29 6.84
CA VAL A 279 -5.99 11.78 7.40
C VAL A 279 -7.13 12.74 7.04
N PRO A 280 -8.37 12.23 6.87
CA PRO A 280 -9.55 13.06 6.65
C PRO A 280 -9.79 14.08 7.77
N GLU A 281 -10.40 15.22 7.44
CA GLU A 281 -10.73 16.27 8.42
C GLU A 281 -11.69 15.80 9.52
N ASP A 282 -12.55 14.84 9.20
CA ASP A 282 -13.51 14.26 10.16
C ASP A 282 -12.82 13.58 11.34
N ASP A 283 -11.61 13.05 11.16
CA ASP A 283 -10.85 12.35 12.20
C ASP A 283 -10.05 13.31 13.11
N ILE A 284 -9.91 14.59 12.72
CA ILE A 284 -9.08 15.58 13.43
C ILE A 284 -9.58 15.80 14.86
N ALA A 285 -10.89 15.88 15.04
CA ALA A 285 -11.48 16.16 16.35
C ALA A 285 -11.09 15.09 17.38
N ASP A 286 -11.15 13.81 17.00
CA ASP A 286 -10.78 12.68 17.85
C ASP A 286 -9.28 12.69 18.18
N ILE A 287 -8.44 12.90 17.16
CA ILE A 287 -6.98 12.95 17.30
C ILE A 287 -6.58 14.11 18.22
N MET A 288 -7.13 15.30 17.98
CA MET A 288 -6.85 16.49 18.79
C MET A 288 -7.30 16.35 20.25
N ALA A 289 -8.47 15.76 20.49
CA ALA A 289 -8.95 15.50 21.84
C ALA A 289 -7.96 14.63 22.65
N ARG A 290 -7.37 13.63 21.99
CA ARG A 290 -6.37 12.75 22.62
C ARG A 290 -5.03 13.44 22.85
N LEU A 291 -4.54 14.20 21.84
CA LEU A 291 -3.30 14.97 21.98
C LEU A 291 -3.41 16.03 23.07
N ASN A 292 -4.54 16.74 23.17
CA ASN A 292 -4.78 17.73 24.21
C ASN A 292 -4.89 17.10 25.61
N ALA A 293 -5.29 15.83 25.69
CA ALA A 293 -5.26 15.05 26.93
C ALA A 293 -3.85 14.54 27.29
N GLY A 294 -2.83 14.85 26.49
CA GLY A 294 -1.44 14.43 26.70
C GLY A 294 -1.15 12.99 26.31
N ALA A 295 -2.01 12.35 25.51
CA ALA A 295 -1.78 10.98 25.05
C ALA A 295 -0.73 10.97 23.92
N GLU A 296 0.20 10.02 23.99
CA GLU A 296 1.08 9.70 22.88
C GLU A 296 0.35 8.71 21.97
N LEU A 297 0.15 9.09 20.69
CA LEU A 297 -0.53 8.25 19.73
C LEU A 297 0.49 7.37 19.00
N GLU A 298 0.31 6.07 19.13
CA GLU A 298 1.16 5.08 18.47
C GLU A 298 0.79 4.96 17.00
N ALA A 299 1.79 4.89 16.13
CA ALA A 299 1.64 4.75 14.69
C ALA A 299 2.44 3.55 14.21
N ASP A 300 1.76 2.56 13.67
CA ASP A 300 2.36 1.37 13.10
C ASP A 300 2.52 1.52 11.59
N ALA A 301 3.73 1.29 11.10
CA ALA A 301 4.02 1.26 9.67
C ALA A 301 3.97 -0.18 9.14
N TYR A 302 3.20 -0.39 8.08
CA TYR A 302 3.04 -1.67 7.40
C TYR A 302 3.55 -1.59 5.96
N ASN A 303 3.86 -2.76 5.38
CA ASN A 303 4.16 -2.88 3.96
C ASN A 303 2.94 -2.50 3.10
N HIS A 304 3.14 -2.45 1.77
CA HIS A 304 2.09 -2.12 0.81
C HIS A 304 0.83 -3.00 0.94
N ASP A 305 1.00 -4.28 1.22
CA ASP A 305 -0.09 -5.25 1.33
C ASP A 305 -0.71 -5.30 2.74
N GLN A 306 -0.29 -4.45 3.67
CA GLN A 306 -0.74 -4.39 5.08
C GLN A 306 -0.57 -5.71 5.86
N THR A 307 0.28 -6.61 5.39
CA THR A 307 0.48 -7.95 5.97
C THR A 307 1.62 -8.01 6.97
N ILE A 308 2.64 -7.16 6.80
CA ILE A 308 3.86 -7.16 7.62
C ILE A 308 4.01 -5.80 8.28
N LYS A 309 4.07 -5.79 9.61
CA LYS A 309 4.44 -4.59 10.37
C LYS A 309 5.94 -4.35 10.22
N LEU A 310 6.32 -3.20 9.68
CA LEU A 310 7.70 -2.81 9.44
C LEU A 310 8.33 -2.15 10.66
N ALA A 311 7.60 -1.22 11.28
CA ALA A 311 8.08 -0.47 12.44
C ALA A 311 6.92 0.09 13.25
N THR A 312 7.20 0.42 14.51
CA THR A 312 6.30 1.17 15.38
C THR A 312 6.93 2.52 15.69
N GLY A 313 6.15 3.56 15.60
CA GLY A 313 6.55 4.92 15.88
C GLY A 313 5.49 5.67 16.67
N LYS A 314 5.69 6.98 16.85
CA LYS A 314 4.79 7.85 17.56
C LYS A 314 4.42 9.06 16.71
N LEU A 315 3.17 9.51 16.81
CA LEU A 315 2.74 10.76 16.20
C LEU A 315 3.55 11.91 16.84
N SER A 316 4.22 12.70 15.99
CA SER A 316 5.09 13.78 16.43
C SER A 316 4.50 15.15 16.16
N ALA A 317 3.83 15.32 15.03
CA ALA A 317 3.27 16.60 14.63
C ALA A 317 2.06 16.43 13.73
N MET A 318 1.18 17.39 13.77
CA MET A 318 0.07 17.59 12.85
C MET A 318 0.22 18.95 12.20
N ASP A 319 -0.07 19.03 10.90
CA ASP A 319 -0.06 20.29 10.18
C ASP A 319 -1.17 21.22 10.71
N SER A 320 -0.93 22.52 10.65
CA SER A 320 -1.88 23.53 11.13
C SER A 320 -2.99 23.87 10.13
N ALA A 321 -2.89 23.35 8.90
CA ALA A 321 -3.83 23.65 7.83
C ALA A 321 -4.38 22.36 7.19
N ILE A 322 -5.66 22.39 6.86
CA ILE A 322 -6.33 21.39 6.03
C ILE A 322 -6.00 21.70 4.56
N ASP A 323 -5.66 20.69 3.78
CA ASP A 323 -5.54 20.82 2.34
C ASP A 323 -6.95 20.87 1.74
N PRO A 324 -7.40 22.04 1.21
CA PRO A 324 -8.79 22.20 0.74
C PRO A 324 -9.08 21.39 -0.53
N THR A 325 -8.06 20.90 -1.22
CA THR A 325 -8.24 20.11 -2.43
C THR A 325 -8.58 18.66 -2.14
N THR A 326 -8.11 18.14 -1.02
CA THR A 326 -8.28 16.74 -0.61
C THR A 326 -9.13 16.58 0.65
N GLY A 327 -9.41 17.67 1.39
CA GLY A 327 -10.12 17.62 2.68
C GLY A 327 -9.32 16.82 3.74
N THR A 328 -7.99 16.87 3.68
CA THR A 328 -7.13 16.09 4.58
C THR A 328 -6.12 16.97 5.32
N VAL A 329 -5.65 16.49 6.46
CA VAL A 329 -4.54 17.08 7.24
C VAL A 329 -3.34 16.16 7.21
N LYS A 330 -2.15 16.75 7.07
CA LYS A 330 -0.89 16.01 7.09
C LYS A 330 -0.44 15.78 8.52
N LEU A 331 -0.12 14.54 8.81
CA LEU A 331 0.43 14.09 10.08
C LEU A 331 1.84 13.57 9.86
N ARG A 332 2.69 13.72 10.89
CA ARG A 332 4.06 13.18 10.90
C ARG A 332 4.23 12.28 12.10
N ALA A 333 4.58 11.03 11.85
CA ALA A 333 5.02 10.10 12.88
C ALA A 333 6.54 9.88 12.79
N LEU A 334 7.18 9.69 13.95
CA LEU A 334 8.61 9.41 14.07
C LEU A 334 8.83 7.95 14.39
N PHE A 335 9.85 7.37 13.73
CA PHE A 335 10.27 5.99 13.85
C PHE A 335 11.78 5.95 14.08
N ASP A 336 12.26 5.16 15.03
CA ASP A 336 13.69 5.10 15.37
C ASP A 336 14.54 4.55 14.22
N ASN A 337 13.98 3.61 13.43
CA ASN A 337 14.62 2.98 12.26
C ASN A 337 16.04 2.45 12.55
N SER A 338 16.23 1.85 13.72
CA SER A 338 17.54 1.31 14.13
C SER A 338 17.98 0.13 13.27
N ASP A 339 17.04 -0.62 12.73
CA ASP A 339 17.23 -1.76 11.83
C ASP A 339 17.36 -1.37 10.35
N GLY A 340 17.10 -0.10 10.00
CA GLY A 340 17.22 0.43 8.65
C GLY A 340 16.17 -0.09 7.65
N ILE A 341 15.06 -0.62 8.12
CA ILE A 341 13.97 -1.19 7.28
C ILE A 341 13.24 -0.10 6.51
N LEU A 342 13.05 1.07 7.13
CA LEU A 342 12.41 2.20 6.47
C LEU A 342 13.41 2.94 5.60
N PHE A 343 13.09 3.08 4.31
CA PHE A 343 13.94 3.75 3.33
C PHE A 343 13.30 5.07 2.85
N PRO A 344 14.08 6.14 2.61
CA PRO A 344 13.56 7.41 2.09
C PRO A 344 12.74 7.25 0.83
N ALA A 345 11.62 7.97 0.74
CA ALA A 345 10.64 7.93 -0.34
C ALA A 345 9.89 6.59 -0.51
N GLN A 346 10.05 5.64 0.42
CA GLN A 346 9.24 4.42 0.45
C GLN A 346 7.79 4.76 0.82
N PHE A 347 6.82 4.14 0.13
CA PHE A 347 5.42 4.19 0.53
C PHE A 347 5.13 3.10 1.56
N VAL A 348 4.43 3.48 2.60
CA VAL A 348 4.02 2.61 3.71
C VAL A 348 2.57 2.89 4.07
N ASN A 349 1.88 1.89 4.61
CA ASN A 349 0.56 2.08 5.19
C ASN A 349 0.73 2.33 6.68
N ILE A 350 0.18 3.42 7.18
CA ILE A 350 0.20 3.78 8.60
C ILE A 350 -1.13 3.42 9.22
N ARG A 351 -1.07 2.72 10.32
CA ARG A 351 -2.19 2.50 11.23
C ARG A 351 -1.96 3.31 12.49
N LEU A 352 -2.67 4.43 12.62
CA LEU A 352 -2.62 5.31 13.78
C LEU A 352 -3.62 4.82 14.83
N LEU A 353 -3.14 4.46 16.02
CA LEU A 353 -3.98 4.14 17.16
C LEU A 353 -4.44 5.45 17.83
N VAL A 354 -5.71 5.79 17.63
CA VAL A 354 -6.28 7.03 18.19
C VAL A 354 -6.75 6.80 19.63
N ASN A 355 -7.45 5.68 19.87
CA ASN A 355 -7.98 5.36 21.18
C ASN A 355 -8.18 3.85 21.34
N THR A 356 -8.19 3.36 22.56
CA THR A 356 -8.64 2.00 22.91
C THR A 356 -9.86 2.13 23.81
N LEU A 357 -10.98 1.55 23.40
CA LEU A 357 -12.20 1.43 24.19
C LEU A 357 -12.09 0.16 25.02
N HIS A 358 -11.97 0.33 26.35
CA HIS A 358 -11.88 -0.78 27.28
C HIS A 358 -13.27 -1.31 27.65
N ASP A 359 -13.31 -2.58 28.05
CA ASP A 359 -14.51 -3.24 28.60
C ASP A 359 -15.75 -3.19 27.69
N GLN A 360 -15.57 -3.25 26.37
CA GLN A 360 -16.67 -3.27 25.42
C GLN A 360 -17.21 -4.69 25.23
N ILE A 361 -18.53 -4.81 25.02
CA ILE A 361 -19.12 -6.09 24.59
C ILE A 361 -18.81 -6.28 23.12
N VAL A 362 -18.00 -7.27 22.78
CA VAL A 362 -17.56 -7.55 21.42
C VAL A 362 -18.18 -8.83 20.89
N VAL A 363 -18.62 -8.78 19.63
CA VAL A 363 -19.15 -9.92 18.90
C VAL A 363 -18.47 -10.00 17.52
N PRO A 364 -18.40 -11.19 16.90
CA PRO A 364 -17.98 -11.28 15.50
C PRO A 364 -18.93 -10.48 14.60
N SER A 365 -18.39 -9.80 13.60
CA SER A 365 -19.16 -8.99 12.64
C SER A 365 -20.22 -9.81 11.90
N ALA A 366 -19.97 -11.11 11.69
CA ALA A 366 -20.91 -12.05 11.11
C ALA A 366 -22.20 -12.26 11.93
N ALA A 367 -22.18 -11.95 13.24
CA ALA A 367 -23.37 -12.05 14.08
C ALA A 367 -24.36 -10.90 13.85
N ILE A 368 -23.92 -9.82 13.22
CA ILE A 368 -24.72 -8.62 13.03
C ILE A 368 -25.54 -8.74 11.73
N GLN A 369 -26.86 -8.75 11.89
CA GLN A 369 -27.80 -8.81 10.79
C GLN A 369 -28.44 -7.43 10.54
N ARG A 370 -28.78 -7.17 9.28
CA ARG A 370 -29.48 -5.95 8.88
C ARG A 370 -30.80 -6.28 8.22
N GLY A 371 -31.90 -5.73 8.73
CA GLY A 371 -33.24 -5.98 8.20
C GLY A 371 -34.13 -4.75 8.22
N SER A 372 -35.40 -4.92 7.92
CA SER A 372 -36.39 -3.85 7.88
C SER A 372 -36.62 -3.16 9.22
N GLN A 373 -36.27 -3.82 10.33
CA GLN A 373 -36.40 -3.29 11.70
C GLN A 373 -35.09 -2.67 12.19
N GLY A 374 -34.06 -2.54 11.35
CA GLY A 374 -32.75 -2.00 11.72
C GLY A 374 -31.67 -3.08 11.86
N ILE A 375 -30.68 -2.80 12.71
CA ILE A 375 -29.55 -3.69 12.98
C ILE A 375 -29.89 -4.54 14.21
N PHE A 376 -29.75 -5.86 14.08
CA PHE A 376 -30.10 -6.79 15.14
C PHE A 376 -29.15 -7.99 15.17
N VAL A 377 -29.20 -8.74 16.26
CA VAL A 377 -28.53 -10.04 16.44
C VAL A 377 -29.54 -11.08 16.89
N TYR A 378 -29.28 -12.35 16.57
CA TYR A 378 -30.02 -13.46 17.16
C TYR A 378 -29.29 -13.95 18.40
N VAL A 379 -29.94 -13.82 19.56
CA VAL A 379 -29.44 -14.34 20.85
C VAL A 379 -30.05 -15.71 21.09
N VAL A 380 -29.22 -16.70 21.39
CA VAL A 380 -29.67 -18.06 21.72
C VAL A 380 -30.01 -18.11 23.21
N LYS A 381 -31.25 -18.50 23.51
CA LYS A 381 -31.73 -18.70 24.88
C LYS A 381 -31.34 -20.08 25.40
N PRO A 382 -31.40 -20.30 26.74
CA PRO A 382 -31.11 -21.60 27.36
C PRO A 382 -32.01 -22.77 26.88
N ASP A 383 -33.20 -22.46 26.33
CA ASP A 383 -34.14 -23.39 25.76
C ASP A 383 -33.84 -23.76 24.29
N ASN A 384 -32.68 -23.36 23.77
CA ASN A 384 -32.27 -23.49 22.38
C ASN A 384 -33.23 -22.80 21.38
N THR A 385 -33.93 -21.76 21.77
CA THR A 385 -34.65 -20.87 20.88
C THR A 385 -33.86 -19.58 20.65
N VAL A 386 -34.05 -18.94 19.50
CA VAL A 386 -33.43 -17.65 19.19
C VAL A 386 -34.38 -16.50 19.46
N ALA A 387 -33.86 -15.42 20.02
CA ALA A 387 -34.56 -14.15 20.14
C ALA A 387 -33.87 -13.10 19.25
N MET A 388 -34.67 -12.46 18.41
CA MET A 388 -34.22 -11.32 17.64
C MET A 388 -34.11 -10.10 18.56
N ARG A 389 -32.93 -9.51 18.70
CA ARG A 389 -32.68 -8.35 19.55
C ARG A 389 -32.01 -7.23 18.77
N THR A 390 -32.66 -6.06 18.75
CA THR A 390 -32.09 -4.86 18.14
C THR A 390 -30.87 -4.41 18.94
N VAL A 391 -29.78 -4.11 18.24
CA VAL A 391 -28.51 -3.66 18.84
C VAL A 391 -28.05 -2.38 18.19
N ILE A 392 -27.26 -1.60 18.93
CA ILE A 392 -26.56 -0.44 18.39
C ILE A 392 -25.09 -0.83 18.28
N PRO A 393 -24.59 -1.09 17.05
CA PRO A 393 -23.17 -1.38 16.85
C PRO A 393 -22.35 -0.11 17.08
N GLY A 394 -21.17 -0.27 17.65
CA GLY A 394 -20.15 0.73 17.83
C GLY A 394 -19.02 0.56 16.81
N HIS A 395 -17.78 0.74 17.28
CA HIS A 395 -16.60 0.59 16.44
C HIS A 395 -16.31 -0.87 16.07
N GLN A 396 -15.80 -1.05 14.87
CA GLN A 396 -15.38 -2.36 14.36
C GLN A 396 -13.85 -2.39 14.26
N GLN A 397 -13.26 -3.49 14.72
CA GLN A 397 -11.84 -3.80 14.60
C GLN A 397 -11.68 -5.18 13.95
N GLY A 398 -11.27 -5.20 12.68
CA GLY A 398 -11.20 -6.45 11.93
C GLY A 398 -12.55 -7.18 11.87
N ASP A 399 -12.57 -8.42 12.37
CA ASP A 399 -13.77 -9.26 12.42
C ASP A 399 -14.63 -9.05 13.68
N LEU A 400 -14.22 -8.17 14.60
CA LEU A 400 -14.93 -7.88 15.84
C LEU A 400 -15.63 -6.53 15.78
N VAL A 401 -16.83 -6.47 16.36
CA VAL A 401 -17.62 -5.25 16.48
C VAL A 401 -18.02 -5.05 17.93
N ALA A 402 -17.77 -3.85 18.46
CA ALA A 402 -18.30 -3.45 19.77
C ALA A 402 -19.81 -3.25 19.68
N ILE A 403 -20.54 -3.66 20.68
CA ILE A 403 -21.98 -3.40 20.82
C ILE A 403 -22.19 -2.36 21.91
N ALA A 404 -22.60 -1.17 21.52
CA ALA A 404 -22.83 -0.08 22.47
C ALA A 404 -24.09 -0.29 23.32
N LYS A 405 -25.16 -0.90 22.75
CA LYS A 405 -26.40 -1.18 23.46
C LYS A 405 -27.10 -2.41 22.89
N GLY A 406 -27.82 -3.14 23.74
CA GLY A 406 -28.73 -4.21 23.33
C GLY A 406 -28.22 -5.62 23.56
N LEU A 407 -26.98 -5.82 24.06
CA LEU A 407 -26.42 -7.13 24.36
C LEU A 407 -25.72 -7.10 25.72
N ASN A 408 -25.71 -8.24 26.40
CA ASN A 408 -24.96 -8.41 27.65
C ASN A 408 -23.74 -9.33 27.42
N ALA A 409 -22.77 -9.24 28.33
CA ALA A 409 -21.64 -10.17 28.32
C ALA A 409 -22.14 -11.62 28.52
N ASP A 410 -21.37 -12.56 27.93
CA ASP A 410 -21.61 -14.01 27.97
C ASP A 410 -22.89 -14.49 27.26
N GLU A 411 -23.69 -13.60 26.65
CA GLU A 411 -24.80 -14.02 25.80
C GLU A 411 -24.29 -14.70 24.54
N THR A 412 -24.94 -15.79 24.15
CA THR A 412 -24.57 -16.52 22.93
C THR A 412 -25.31 -15.95 21.74
N VAL A 413 -24.57 -15.50 20.71
CA VAL A 413 -25.11 -14.94 19.47
C VAL A 413 -24.87 -15.87 18.28
N VAL A 414 -25.79 -15.88 17.32
CA VAL A 414 -25.66 -16.64 16.08
C VAL A 414 -24.73 -15.92 15.13
N VAL A 415 -23.73 -16.61 14.59
CA VAL A 415 -22.76 -16.08 13.63
C VAL A 415 -22.91 -16.71 12.23
N ASP A 416 -23.55 -17.87 12.15
CA ASP A 416 -23.79 -18.56 10.87
C ASP A 416 -25.19 -19.19 10.86
N GLY A 417 -25.81 -19.27 9.69
CA GLY A 417 -27.17 -19.80 9.53
C GLY A 417 -28.30 -18.82 9.88
N GLY A 418 -27.97 -17.54 10.16
CA GLY A 418 -28.93 -16.50 10.56
C GLY A 418 -30.02 -16.18 9.53
N ASP A 419 -29.75 -16.36 8.24
CA ASP A 419 -30.65 -15.97 7.13
C ASP A 419 -32.00 -16.72 7.12
N ARG A 420 -32.06 -17.88 7.76
CA ARG A 420 -33.24 -18.72 7.81
C ARG A 420 -34.01 -18.63 9.11
N LEU A 421 -33.48 -17.85 10.07
CA LEU A 421 -34.05 -17.73 11.39
C LEU A 421 -35.18 -16.70 11.45
N ARG A 422 -36.11 -16.98 12.36
CA ARG A 422 -37.14 -16.03 12.79
C ARG A 422 -37.17 -16.02 14.30
N ASP A 423 -37.69 -14.96 14.85
CA ASP A 423 -37.84 -14.82 16.30
C ASP A 423 -38.62 -16.03 16.88
N GLY A 424 -38.11 -16.63 17.96
CA GLY A 424 -38.69 -17.78 18.61
C GLY A 424 -38.40 -19.16 17.98
N MET A 425 -37.66 -19.23 16.85
CA MET A 425 -37.33 -20.52 16.25
C MET A 425 -36.35 -21.35 17.09
N SER A 426 -36.54 -22.68 17.10
CA SER A 426 -35.61 -23.60 17.72
C SER A 426 -34.38 -23.83 16.86
N VAL A 427 -33.21 -23.85 17.49
CA VAL A 427 -31.91 -24.04 16.83
C VAL A 427 -31.17 -25.24 17.41
N THR A 428 -30.32 -25.86 16.60
CA THR A 428 -29.40 -26.91 17.04
C THR A 428 -27.98 -26.36 16.92
N ILE A 429 -27.24 -26.39 18.02
CA ILE A 429 -25.82 -26.05 18.02
C ILE A 429 -25.06 -27.36 17.79
N PRO A 430 -24.36 -27.54 16.65
CA PRO A 430 -23.55 -28.73 16.41
C PRO A 430 -22.48 -28.84 17.51
N SER A 431 -22.44 -30.00 18.18
CA SER A 431 -21.43 -30.26 19.20
C SER A 431 -20.03 -30.29 18.54
N GLY A 432 -19.27 -29.20 18.71
CA GLY A 432 -17.95 -29.02 18.11
C GLY A 432 -17.67 -27.61 17.59
N GLN A 433 -18.67 -26.75 17.44
CA GLN A 433 -18.52 -25.39 16.91
C GLN A 433 -18.85 -24.29 17.93
N LYS A 434 -18.23 -24.35 19.11
CA LYS A 434 -17.97 -23.11 19.85
C LYS A 434 -16.76 -22.48 19.16
N VAL A 435 -17.02 -21.58 18.23
CA VAL A 435 -15.98 -20.86 17.52
C VAL A 435 -15.41 -19.83 18.49
N ASP A 436 -14.28 -20.18 19.12
CA ASP A 436 -13.50 -19.17 19.82
C ASP A 436 -13.05 -18.13 18.80
N ALA A 437 -13.37 -16.85 19.04
CA ALA A 437 -13.00 -15.73 18.16
C ALA A 437 -11.50 -15.70 17.81
N LYS A 438 -10.66 -16.28 18.69
CA LYS A 438 -9.22 -16.45 18.47
C LYS A 438 -8.89 -17.57 17.46
N ALA A 439 -9.79 -18.54 17.29
CA ALA A 439 -9.62 -19.64 16.33
C ALA A 439 -10.02 -19.21 14.91
N VAL A 440 -10.99 -18.31 14.75
CA VAL A 440 -11.39 -17.75 13.44
C VAL A 440 -10.30 -16.82 12.92
N ALA A 441 -9.70 -16.00 13.77
CA ALA A 441 -8.54 -15.18 13.39
C ALA A 441 -7.34 -16.03 12.97
N ALA A 442 -7.11 -17.17 13.63
CA ALA A 442 -6.05 -18.11 13.27
C ALA A 442 -6.35 -18.92 12.00
N GLN A 443 -7.61 -19.23 11.73
CA GLN A 443 -8.01 -19.96 10.52
C GLN A 443 -8.06 -19.06 9.28
N ASN A 444 -8.43 -17.80 9.43
CA ASN A 444 -8.37 -16.84 8.33
C ASN A 444 -6.93 -16.38 8.04
N ALA A 445 -6.05 -16.37 9.02
CA ALA A 445 -4.61 -16.17 8.78
C ALA A 445 -3.97 -17.36 8.02
N THR A 446 -4.58 -18.56 8.08
CA THR A 446 -4.12 -19.76 7.36
C THR A 446 -4.87 -19.99 6.04
N ALA A 447 -5.96 -19.28 5.78
CA ALA A 447 -6.83 -19.46 4.60
C ALA A 447 -6.64 -18.38 3.50
N LEU A 448 -5.66 -17.50 3.61
CA LEU A 448 -5.17 -16.78 2.46
C LEU A 448 -4.50 -17.79 1.52
N PRO A 449 -4.90 -17.92 0.25
CA PRO A 449 -4.19 -18.75 -0.70
C PRO A 449 -2.75 -18.23 -0.74
N ALA A 450 -1.82 -19.06 -0.29
CA ALA A 450 -0.40 -18.79 -0.45
C ALA A 450 -0.18 -18.27 -1.85
N SER A 451 0.45 -17.11 -1.98
CA SER A 451 0.76 -16.50 -3.27
C SER A 451 1.30 -17.60 -4.17
N GLY A 452 0.98 -17.60 -5.46
CA GLY A 452 1.30 -18.71 -6.36
C GLY A 452 2.79 -19.10 -6.39
N THR A 453 3.65 -18.32 -5.75
CA THR A 453 5.08 -18.56 -5.49
C THR A 453 5.30 -19.55 -4.35
N ASP A 454 4.57 -19.44 -3.22
CA ASP A 454 4.75 -20.31 -2.06
C ASP A 454 4.16 -21.69 -2.25
N ALA A 455 3.02 -21.78 -2.93
CA ALA A 455 2.44 -23.08 -3.33
C ALA A 455 3.34 -23.81 -4.35
N ARG A 456 4.01 -23.08 -5.25
CA ARG A 456 5.02 -23.64 -6.16
C ARG A 456 6.27 -24.10 -5.42
N ALA A 457 6.74 -23.32 -4.45
CA ALA A 457 7.91 -23.66 -3.62
C ALA A 457 7.64 -24.90 -2.78
N ALA A 458 6.48 -25.00 -2.12
CA ALA A 458 6.08 -26.18 -1.33
C ALA A 458 5.91 -27.45 -2.19
N ARG A 459 5.30 -27.33 -3.38
CA ARG A 459 5.21 -28.46 -4.35
C ARG A 459 6.59 -28.90 -4.83
N ARG A 460 7.47 -27.94 -5.09
CA ARG A 460 8.85 -28.20 -5.52
C ARG A 460 9.64 -28.91 -4.43
N ALA A 461 9.53 -28.49 -3.18
CA ALA A 461 10.19 -29.13 -2.03
C ALA A 461 9.69 -30.56 -1.83
N LYS A 462 8.37 -30.79 -1.94
CA LYS A 462 7.77 -32.14 -1.83
C LYS A 462 8.26 -33.06 -2.94
N MET A 463 8.35 -32.58 -4.18
CA MET A 463 8.84 -33.34 -5.32
C MET A 463 10.34 -33.66 -5.19
N MET A 464 11.16 -32.70 -4.75
CA MET A 464 12.60 -32.92 -4.48
C MET A 464 12.82 -33.98 -3.40
N LYS A 465 11.94 -34.06 -2.40
CA LYS A 465 12.02 -35.10 -1.36
C LYS A 465 11.68 -36.48 -1.87
N ILE A 466 10.70 -36.61 -2.78
CA ILE A 466 10.27 -37.91 -3.36
C ILE A 466 11.29 -38.37 -4.42
N CYS A 467 11.82 -37.48 -5.22
CA CYS A 467 12.74 -37.81 -6.34
C CYS A 467 14.23 -37.72 -5.95
N GLY A 468 14.56 -37.53 -4.67
CA GLY A 468 15.94 -37.27 -4.22
C GLY A 468 16.98 -38.30 -4.61
N GLU A 469 16.63 -39.60 -4.57
CA GLU A 469 17.52 -40.70 -4.97
C GLU A 469 17.70 -40.76 -6.49
N ASP A 470 16.63 -40.57 -7.24
CA ASP A 470 16.65 -40.57 -8.70
C ASP A 470 17.47 -39.39 -9.24
N ILE A 471 17.36 -38.20 -8.58
CA ILE A 471 18.16 -37.01 -8.91
C ILE A 471 19.65 -37.29 -8.71
N LYS A 472 20.03 -37.89 -7.60
CA LYS A 472 21.42 -38.26 -7.34
C LYS A 472 21.97 -39.27 -8.35
N LYS A 473 21.13 -40.21 -8.79
CA LYS A 473 21.51 -41.30 -9.69
C LYS A 473 21.61 -40.86 -11.16
N TYR A 474 20.66 -40.07 -11.63
CA TYR A 474 20.51 -39.75 -13.06
C TYR A 474 20.79 -38.29 -13.44
N CYS A 475 20.74 -37.37 -12.48
CA CYS A 475 20.86 -35.92 -12.69
C CYS A 475 21.88 -35.25 -11.74
N SER A 476 22.90 -35.99 -11.27
CA SER A 476 23.95 -35.46 -10.38
C SER A 476 24.68 -34.29 -11.03
N GLY A 477 24.96 -33.24 -10.25
CA GLY A 477 25.71 -32.05 -10.71
C GLY A 477 24.84 -30.99 -11.44
N LYS A 478 23.51 -31.15 -11.48
CA LYS A 478 22.59 -30.13 -11.97
C LYS A 478 21.83 -29.49 -10.82
N GLU A 479 21.59 -28.18 -10.88
CA GLU A 479 20.90 -27.43 -9.83
C GLU A 479 19.74 -26.62 -10.40
N GLY A 480 18.77 -26.28 -9.55
CA GLY A 480 17.66 -25.41 -9.89
C GLY A 480 16.73 -25.95 -10.97
N PHE A 481 16.51 -25.20 -12.03
CA PHE A 481 15.60 -25.53 -13.14
C PHE A 481 16.12 -26.67 -14.01
N THR A 482 17.44 -26.82 -14.13
CA THR A 482 18.08 -27.83 -14.97
C THR A 482 17.87 -29.27 -14.47
N VAL A 483 17.63 -29.48 -13.15
CA VAL A 483 17.24 -30.75 -12.56
C VAL A 483 15.90 -31.23 -13.12
N PHE A 484 14.92 -30.32 -13.22
CA PHE A 484 13.59 -30.68 -13.74
C PHE A 484 13.62 -31.02 -15.24
N GLN A 485 14.45 -30.36 -15.99
CA GLN A 485 14.65 -30.66 -17.41
C GLN A 485 15.29 -32.04 -17.58
N CYS A 486 16.32 -32.35 -16.80
CA CYS A 486 16.96 -33.66 -16.81
C CYS A 486 16.00 -34.78 -16.40
N MET A 487 15.18 -34.60 -15.35
CA MET A 487 14.20 -35.60 -14.92
C MET A 487 13.12 -35.82 -15.99
N ARG A 488 12.74 -34.79 -16.74
CA ARG A 488 11.76 -34.88 -17.83
C ARG A 488 12.30 -35.68 -19.02
N GLU A 489 13.57 -35.50 -19.36
CA GLU A 489 14.25 -36.21 -20.42
C GLU A 489 14.45 -37.73 -20.10
N LYS A 490 14.54 -38.05 -18.80
CA LYS A 490 14.78 -39.43 -18.33
C LYS A 490 13.58 -40.03 -17.57
N VAL A 491 12.37 -39.56 -17.83
CA VAL A 491 11.16 -39.93 -17.08
C VAL A 491 10.94 -41.45 -17.02
N ASP A 492 11.25 -42.18 -18.06
CA ASP A 492 11.07 -43.63 -18.15
C ASP A 492 12.07 -44.43 -17.30
N SER A 493 13.16 -43.81 -16.88
CA SER A 493 14.21 -44.40 -16.05
C SER A 493 14.08 -44.06 -14.56
N LEU A 494 13.11 -43.19 -14.19
CA LEU A 494 12.85 -42.82 -12.80
C LEU A 494 12.00 -43.83 -12.06
N SER A 495 12.09 -43.83 -10.74
CA SER A 495 11.24 -44.66 -9.88
C SER A 495 9.76 -44.37 -10.08
N THR A 496 8.89 -45.38 -9.88
CA THR A 496 7.43 -45.23 -10.02
C THR A 496 6.85 -44.13 -9.13
N ALA A 497 7.42 -43.92 -7.95
CA ALA A 497 7.05 -42.84 -7.03
C ALA A 497 7.39 -41.45 -7.59
N CYS A 498 8.58 -41.28 -8.21
CA CYS A 498 8.99 -40.05 -8.83
C CYS A 498 8.20 -39.75 -10.12
N GLN A 499 7.92 -40.76 -10.94
CA GLN A 499 7.06 -40.61 -12.12
C GLN A 499 5.64 -40.15 -11.76
N ALA A 500 5.04 -40.72 -10.70
CA ALA A 500 3.73 -40.31 -10.20
C ALA A 500 3.72 -38.89 -9.68
N ALA A 501 4.76 -38.46 -8.95
CA ALA A 501 4.92 -37.10 -8.46
C ALA A 501 5.09 -36.08 -9.61
N MET A 502 5.77 -36.43 -10.68
CA MET A 502 5.90 -35.60 -11.88
C MET A 502 4.58 -35.45 -12.66
N LYS A 503 3.81 -36.54 -12.80
CA LYS A 503 2.48 -36.53 -13.45
C LYS A 503 1.47 -35.68 -12.67
N SER A 504 1.49 -35.72 -11.34
CA SER A 504 0.60 -34.91 -10.49
C SER A 504 0.94 -33.40 -10.51
N SER A 505 2.17 -33.04 -10.85
CA SER A 505 2.59 -31.65 -10.97
C SER A 505 2.37 -31.03 -12.36
N GLY A 506 2.05 -31.82 -13.38
CA GLY A 506 1.87 -31.42 -14.78
C GLY A 506 0.42 -31.16 -15.24
N GLY A 507 -0.58 -31.41 -14.39
CA GLY A 507 -1.99 -31.30 -14.75
C GLY A 507 -2.54 -29.88 -14.60
N HIS A 508 -2.32 -28.99 -15.56
CA HIS A 508 -3.21 -27.92 -16.06
C HIS A 508 -2.48 -27.14 -17.17
N ARG A 509 -2.45 -27.73 -18.35
CA ARG A 509 -2.35 -26.98 -19.61
C ARG A 509 -3.40 -27.53 -20.56
N GLY A 510 -4.55 -26.91 -20.55
CA GLY A 510 -5.58 -27.04 -21.57
C GLY A 510 -6.09 -25.67 -21.92
N GLY A 511 -6.01 -25.31 -23.20
CA GLY A 511 -6.67 -24.16 -23.81
C GLY A 511 -5.70 -23.03 -24.17
N GLY A 512 -5.11 -23.05 -25.29
CA GLY A 512 -5.48 -22.48 -26.58
C GLY A 512 -5.30 -20.95 -26.63
N GLY A 513 -4.50 -20.48 -27.55
CA GLY A 513 -4.48 -19.08 -27.95
C GLY A 513 -3.10 -18.69 -28.46
N GLY A 514 -2.88 -18.99 -29.73
CA GLY A 514 -1.69 -18.61 -30.44
C GLY A 514 -1.70 -17.15 -30.84
N ILE A 515 -0.53 -16.72 -31.29
CA ILE A 515 -0.25 -15.84 -32.42
C ILE A 515 -0.08 -14.39 -32.13
N GLY A 516 0.96 -13.91 -32.73
CA GLY A 516 1.11 -12.55 -33.21
C GLY A 516 2.53 -12.04 -33.01
N GLY A 517 3.45 -12.52 -33.87
CA GLY A 517 4.67 -11.79 -34.12
C GLY A 517 4.36 -10.53 -34.87
N MET A 518 5.09 -9.47 -34.57
CA MET A 518 5.45 -8.46 -35.58
C MET A 518 6.75 -7.77 -35.14
N PRO A 519 7.61 -7.47 -36.11
CA PRO A 519 8.92 -6.90 -35.89
C PRO A 519 8.85 -5.37 -35.91
N HIS A 520 9.63 -4.77 -35.15
CA HIS A 520 10.57 -3.65 -35.44
C HIS A 520 11.04 -3.06 -34.08
#